data_3e02f3e26c6c91145c485d4a931cb7d7
#
_entry.id   3e02f3e26c6c91145c485d4a931cb7d7
#
_cell.length_a   1.000
_cell.length_b   1.000
_cell.length_c   1.000
_cell.angle_alpha   90.00
_cell.angle_beta   90.00
_cell.angle_gamma   90.00
#
_symmetry.space_group_name_H-M   'P 1'
#
loop_
_entity.id
_entity.type
_entity.pdbx_description
1 polymer ?
#
loop_
_entity_poly.entity_id
_entity_poly.type
_entity_poly.pdbx_seq_one_letter_code
_entity_poly.pdbx_strand_id
1 'polypeptide(L)'
;MINYEVALGQFELFVLILIRLASFVYAAPFFNTANVPRKFKVGFAIALSVIVYAIHPDMSVEYDNMIDYCIIALQEVIVGVILGAASFFCVQIIQFSGKIIDMDIGISMAQLYDPTTRMQVGIMGNFYYYMLMLLLIISGMHRFLIEAIVETYNVIPIGGVKFSGAIYSTVIQFMTDYFV
;
A
#
# COMPACT_ATOMS: atom_id res chain seq x y z
N MET A 1 -19.67 32.53 -13.01
CA MET A 1 -18.77 31.85 -13.98
C MET A 1 -17.91 30.92 -13.15
N ILE A 2 -17.98 29.64 -13.40
CA ILE A 2 -17.06 28.67 -12.79
C ILE A 2 -15.69 28.97 -13.39
N ASN A 3 -14.73 29.42 -12.56
CA ASN A 3 -13.36 29.65 -13.02
C ASN A 3 -12.79 28.32 -13.48
N TYR A 4 -12.65 28.17 -14.77
CA TYR A 4 -12.21 26.93 -15.41
C TYR A 4 -10.84 26.48 -14.89
N GLU A 5 -9.97 27.43 -14.59
CA GLU A 5 -8.65 27.20 -14.01
C GLU A 5 -8.73 26.60 -12.60
N VAL A 6 -9.65 27.07 -11.76
CA VAL A 6 -9.85 26.54 -10.39
C VAL A 6 -10.39 25.11 -10.44
N ALA A 7 -11.32 24.83 -11.34
CA ALA A 7 -11.86 23.49 -11.51
C ALA A 7 -10.81 22.50 -12.04
N LEU A 8 -9.93 22.96 -12.90
CA LEU A 8 -8.85 22.15 -13.44
C LEU A 8 -7.82 21.81 -12.35
N GLY A 9 -7.37 22.78 -11.56
CA GLY A 9 -6.44 22.56 -10.45
C GLY A 9 -7.00 21.62 -9.36
N GLN A 10 -8.30 21.71 -9.07
CA GLN A 10 -8.96 20.78 -8.15
C GLN A 10 -9.02 19.36 -8.69
N PHE A 11 -9.24 19.19 -9.98
CA PHE A 11 -9.23 17.87 -10.62
C PHE A 11 -7.82 17.26 -10.64
N GLU A 12 -6.80 18.03 -10.92
CA GLU A 12 -5.41 17.59 -10.90
C GLU A 12 -4.95 17.14 -9.51
N LEU A 13 -5.33 17.90 -8.48
CA LEU A 13 -5.10 17.52 -7.09
C LEU A 13 -5.80 16.22 -6.72
N PHE A 14 -7.07 16.06 -7.11
CA PHE A 14 -7.80 14.82 -6.91
C PHE A 14 -7.13 13.62 -7.56
N VAL A 15 -6.58 13.79 -8.77
CA VAL A 15 -5.84 12.73 -9.48
C VAL A 15 -4.57 12.34 -8.71
N LEU A 16 -3.82 13.29 -8.15
CA LEU A 16 -2.62 12.99 -7.34
C LEU A 16 -2.97 12.22 -6.06
N ILE A 17 -4.04 12.61 -5.37
CA ILE A 17 -4.56 11.87 -4.21
C ILE A 17 -4.94 10.45 -4.62
N LEU A 18 -5.64 10.31 -5.75
CA LEU A 18 -6.04 8.99 -6.27
C LEU A 18 -4.82 8.12 -6.59
N ILE A 19 -3.76 8.67 -7.17
CA ILE A 19 -2.54 7.95 -7.50
C ILE A 19 -1.88 7.38 -6.23
N ARG A 20 -1.70 8.18 -5.17
CA ARG A 20 -1.12 7.72 -3.90
C ARG A 20 -1.95 6.61 -3.28
N LEU A 21 -3.27 6.80 -3.19
CA LEU A 21 -4.17 5.81 -2.58
C LEU A 21 -4.30 4.54 -3.42
N ALA A 22 -4.34 4.66 -4.75
CA ALA A 22 -4.38 3.50 -5.63
C ALA A 22 -3.10 2.67 -5.49
N SER A 23 -1.92 3.29 -5.53
CA SER A 23 -0.64 2.60 -5.36
C SER A 23 -0.55 1.88 -4.00
N PHE A 24 -1.03 2.50 -2.92
CA PHE A 24 -1.13 1.87 -1.60
C PHE A 24 -2.07 0.65 -1.62
N VAL A 25 -3.30 0.79 -2.13
CA VAL A 25 -4.30 -0.30 -2.18
C VAL A 25 -3.79 -1.49 -2.99
N TYR A 26 -3.01 -1.25 -4.04
CA TYR A 26 -2.39 -2.31 -4.83
C TYR A 26 -1.20 -2.98 -4.13
N ALA A 27 -0.48 -2.29 -3.27
CA ALA A 27 0.67 -2.82 -2.55
C ALA A 27 0.29 -3.46 -1.21
N ALA A 28 -0.74 -2.95 -0.51
CA ALA A 28 -1.14 -3.40 0.81
C ALA A 28 -1.77 -4.81 0.79
N PRO A 29 -1.36 -5.72 1.70
CA PRO A 29 -1.72 -7.13 1.66
C PRO A 29 -3.21 -7.41 1.85
N PHE A 30 -3.90 -6.57 2.64
CA PHE A 30 -5.34 -6.69 2.88
C PHE A 30 -6.17 -6.54 1.62
N PHE A 31 -5.80 -5.56 0.81
CA PHE A 31 -6.55 -5.19 -0.39
C PHE A 31 -6.06 -5.95 -1.61
N ASN A 32 -4.80 -6.44 -1.57
CA ASN A 32 -4.17 -7.13 -2.70
C ASN A 32 -4.30 -8.67 -2.63
N THR A 33 -5.32 -9.20 -1.96
CA THR A 33 -5.62 -10.63 -2.02
C THR A 33 -6.08 -11.03 -3.43
N ALA A 34 -5.70 -12.24 -3.85
CA ALA A 34 -5.99 -12.78 -5.20
C ALA A 34 -7.50 -12.85 -5.51
N ASN A 35 -8.33 -13.00 -4.47
CA ASN A 35 -9.78 -13.16 -4.60
C ASN A 35 -10.54 -11.84 -4.74
N VAL A 36 -9.87 -10.68 -4.58
CA VAL A 36 -10.51 -9.37 -4.70
C VAL A 36 -10.45 -8.88 -6.15
N PRO A 37 -11.61 -8.68 -6.82
CA PRO A 37 -11.62 -8.23 -8.20
C PRO A 37 -10.97 -6.85 -8.35
N ARG A 38 -10.25 -6.65 -9.45
CA ARG A 38 -9.57 -5.36 -9.76
C ARG A 38 -10.52 -4.16 -9.71
N LYS A 39 -11.75 -4.35 -10.17
CA LYS A 39 -12.80 -3.31 -10.16
C LYS A 39 -13.10 -2.81 -8.74
N PHE A 40 -13.11 -3.72 -7.76
CA PHE A 40 -13.32 -3.37 -6.35
C PHE A 40 -12.15 -2.53 -5.81
N LYS A 41 -10.92 -2.90 -6.11
CA LYS A 41 -9.72 -2.16 -5.67
C LYS A 41 -9.73 -0.72 -6.20
N VAL A 42 -10.05 -0.54 -7.47
CA VAL A 42 -10.16 0.77 -8.09
C VAL A 42 -11.30 1.58 -7.47
N GLY A 43 -12.49 0.98 -7.33
CA GLY A 43 -13.64 1.65 -6.69
C GLY A 43 -13.35 2.08 -5.25
N PHE A 44 -12.67 1.23 -4.50
CA PHE A 44 -12.26 1.53 -3.13
C PHE A 44 -11.23 2.68 -3.06
N ALA A 45 -10.23 2.69 -3.95
CA ALA A 45 -9.27 3.77 -4.05
C ALA A 45 -9.94 5.10 -4.40
N ILE A 46 -10.91 5.10 -5.33
CA ILE A 46 -11.69 6.30 -5.68
C ILE A 46 -12.51 6.78 -4.48
N ALA A 47 -13.20 5.88 -3.78
CA ALA A 47 -14.01 6.25 -2.61
C ALA A 47 -13.16 6.88 -1.50
N LEU A 48 -11.98 6.29 -1.22
CA LEU A 48 -11.03 6.88 -0.27
C LEU A 48 -10.52 8.24 -0.73
N SER A 49 -10.24 8.40 -2.03
CA SER A 49 -9.74 9.67 -2.58
C SER A 49 -10.76 10.79 -2.44
N VAL A 50 -12.05 10.50 -2.62
CA VAL A 50 -13.12 11.47 -2.39
C VAL A 50 -13.17 11.89 -0.92
N ILE A 51 -13.01 10.94 0.01
CA ILE A 51 -13.01 11.22 1.46
C ILE A 51 -11.80 12.09 1.83
N VAL A 52 -10.60 11.73 1.37
CA VAL A 52 -9.36 12.49 1.66
C VAL A 52 -9.45 13.90 1.08
N TYR A 53 -9.94 14.03 -0.14
CA TYR A 53 -10.15 15.34 -0.77
C TYR A 53 -11.13 16.22 0.03
N ALA A 54 -12.20 15.63 0.58
CA ALA A 54 -13.17 16.35 1.40
C ALA A 54 -12.62 16.78 2.78
N ILE A 55 -11.69 16.00 3.34
CA ILE A 55 -11.04 16.28 4.64
C ILE A 55 -10.00 17.40 4.51
N HIS A 56 -9.31 17.47 3.37
CA HIS A 56 -8.21 18.41 3.12
C HIS A 56 -8.52 19.38 1.96
N PRO A 57 -9.48 20.29 2.11
CA PRO A 57 -9.88 21.21 1.03
C PRO A 57 -8.81 22.25 0.68
N ASP A 58 -7.87 22.51 1.61
CA ASP A 58 -6.86 23.57 1.48
C ASP A 58 -5.58 23.10 0.78
N MET A 59 -5.52 21.86 0.33
CA MET A 59 -4.37 21.39 -0.43
C MET A 59 -4.30 22.07 -1.79
N SER A 60 -3.12 22.57 -2.13
CA SER A 60 -2.80 23.12 -3.46
C SER A 60 -1.51 22.52 -3.95
N VAL A 61 -1.41 22.33 -5.24
CA VAL A 61 -0.19 21.87 -5.90
C VAL A 61 0.26 22.95 -6.86
N GLU A 62 1.50 23.41 -6.69
CA GLU A 62 2.13 24.36 -7.58
C GLU A 62 3.11 23.61 -8.48
N TYR A 63 2.97 23.76 -9.77
CA TYR A 63 3.89 23.21 -10.77
C TYR A 63 4.02 24.19 -11.94
N ASP A 64 5.22 24.29 -12.51
CA ASP A 64 5.49 25.22 -13.60
C ASP A 64 5.22 24.59 -14.97
N ASN A 65 5.47 23.28 -15.09
CA ASN A 65 5.40 22.55 -16.35
C ASN A 65 4.71 21.19 -16.18
N MET A 66 4.20 20.64 -17.28
CA MET A 66 3.61 19.31 -17.30
C MET A 66 4.59 18.20 -16.86
N ILE A 67 5.90 18.42 -17.07
CA ILE A 67 6.96 17.51 -16.61
C ILE A 67 7.02 17.49 -15.09
N ASP A 68 6.90 18.63 -14.43
CA ASP A 68 6.91 18.73 -12.97
C ASP A 68 5.71 18.01 -12.37
N TYR A 69 4.53 18.14 -12.98
CA TYR A 69 3.35 17.37 -12.57
C TYR A 69 3.57 15.86 -12.67
N CYS A 70 4.21 15.39 -13.75
CA CYS A 70 4.54 13.96 -13.88
C CYS A 70 5.54 13.49 -12.81
N ILE A 71 6.50 14.34 -12.45
CA ILE A 71 7.46 14.03 -11.35
C ILE A 71 6.73 13.94 -10.03
N ILE A 72 5.82 14.88 -9.73
CA ILE A 72 4.98 14.83 -8.52
C ILE A 72 4.14 13.55 -8.53
N ALA A 73 3.51 13.20 -9.64
CA ALA A 73 2.73 11.97 -9.73
C ALA A 73 3.57 10.70 -9.45
N LEU A 74 4.81 10.64 -9.94
CA LEU A 74 5.74 9.55 -9.64
C LEU A 74 6.11 9.51 -8.15
N GLN A 75 6.32 10.66 -7.52
CA GLN A 75 6.58 10.74 -6.08
C GLN A 75 5.39 10.18 -5.27
N GLU A 76 4.16 10.51 -5.66
CA GLU A 76 2.94 10.00 -5.03
C GLU A 76 2.82 8.46 -5.15
N VAL A 77 3.15 7.91 -6.33
CA VAL A 77 3.22 6.45 -6.51
C VAL A 77 4.22 5.83 -5.54
N ILE A 78 5.43 6.40 -5.45
CA ILE A 78 6.50 5.86 -4.59
C ILE A 78 6.08 5.88 -3.12
N VAL A 79 5.49 6.97 -2.63
CA VAL A 79 4.99 7.06 -1.25
C VAL A 79 3.95 5.98 -0.97
N GLY A 80 2.95 5.84 -1.84
CA GLY A 80 1.91 4.82 -1.67
C GLY A 80 2.45 3.39 -1.71
N VAL A 81 3.39 3.11 -2.62
CA VAL A 81 4.05 1.80 -2.72
C VAL A 81 4.90 1.51 -1.49
N ILE A 82 5.68 2.45 -0.97
CA ILE A 82 6.51 2.24 0.23
C ILE A 82 5.65 1.88 1.43
N LEU A 83 4.56 2.61 1.66
CA LEU A 83 3.64 2.33 2.77
C LEU A 83 2.93 0.97 2.62
N GLY A 84 2.48 0.67 1.41
CA GLY A 84 1.88 -0.62 1.10
C GLY A 84 2.87 -1.77 1.23
N ALA A 85 4.12 -1.58 0.77
CA ALA A 85 5.19 -2.57 0.89
C ALA A 85 5.57 -2.81 2.36
N ALA A 86 5.67 -1.77 3.19
CA ALA A 86 5.92 -1.92 4.62
C ALA A 86 4.86 -2.83 5.26
N SER A 87 3.58 -2.58 4.99
CA SER A 87 2.48 -3.42 5.47
C SER A 87 2.55 -4.85 4.92
N PHE A 88 2.97 -5.02 3.67
CA PHE A 88 3.14 -6.31 3.01
C PHE A 88 4.25 -7.13 3.67
N PHE A 89 5.40 -6.54 3.96
CA PHE A 89 6.50 -7.22 4.63
C PHE A 89 6.10 -7.73 6.01
N CYS A 90 5.31 -6.95 6.78
CA CYS A 90 4.80 -7.38 8.09
C CYS A 90 4.01 -8.71 8.01
N VAL A 91 3.22 -8.89 6.97
CA VAL A 91 2.44 -10.12 6.76
C VAL A 91 3.31 -11.26 6.22
N GLN A 92 4.27 -10.94 5.35
CA GLN A 92 5.12 -11.95 4.70
C GLN A 92 6.04 -12.70 5.67
N ILE A 93 6.47 -12.07 6.76
CA ILE A 93 7.28 -12.76 7.78
C ILE A 93 6.53 -13.95 8.37
N ILE A 94 5.25 -13.81 8.63
CA ILE A 94 4.46 -14.89 9.21
C ILE A 94 4.32 -16.05 8.22
N GLN A 95 4.15 -15.76 6.93
CA GLN A 95 4.19 -16.80 5.90
C GLN A 95 5.55 -17.48 5.81
N PHE A 96 6.64 -16.70 5.93
CA PHE A 96 7.99 -17.24 5.91
C PHE A 96 8.26 -18.15 7.12
N SER A 97 7.88 -17.71 8.33
CA SER A 97 7.96 -18.52 9.55
C SER A 97 7.19 -19.83 9.41
N GLY A 98 5.98 -19.78 8.85
CA GLY A 98 5.19 -20.97 8.58
C GLY A 98 5.88 -21.96 7.61
N LYS A 99 6.60 -21.46 6.61
CA LYS A 99 7.39 -22.32 5.70
C LYS A 99 8.56 -23.01 6.42
N ILE A 100 9.22 -22.32 7.35
CA ILE A 100 10.29 -22.93 8.17
C ILE A 100 9.71 -24.06 9.01
N ILE A 101 8.55 -23.83 9.64
CA ILE A 101 7.85 -24.85 10.44
C ILE A 101 7.48 -26.07 9.56
N ASP A 102 6.98 -25.85 8.34
CA ASP A 102 6.66 -26.93 7.39
C ASP A 102 7.89 -27.79 7.06
N MET A 103 9.08 -27.17 6.98
CA MET A 103 10.34 -27.88 6.77
C MET A 103 10.76 -28.69 8.00
N ASP A 104 10.66 -28.10 9.20
CA ASP A 104 11.08 -28.73 10.45
C ASP A 104 10.20 -29.96 10.81
N ILE A 105 8.91 -29.88 10.54
CA ILE A 105 7.96 -30.98 10.78
C ILE A 105 8.07 -32.07 9.67
N GLY A 106 8.76 -31.78 8.56
CA GLY A 106 8.85 -32.69 7.43
C GLY A 106 7.60 -32.71 6.52
N ILE A 107 6.63 -31.85 6.78
CA ILE A 107 5.40 -31.71 5.96
C ILE A 107 5.72 -31.09 4.59
N SER A 108 6.90 -30.54 4.41
CA SER A 108 7.37 -30.02 3.11
C SER A 108 7.26 -31.03 1.95
N MET A 109 7.32 -32.33 2.25
CA MET A 109 7.05 -33.40 1.29
C MET A 109 5.59 -33.54 0.88
N ALA A 110 4.65 -33.08 1.70
CA ALA A 110 3.21 -33.12 1.48
C ALA A 110 2.66 -31.76 0.99
N GLN A 111 3.49 -30.92 0.37
CA GLN A 111 3.08 -29.62 -0.14
C GLN A 111 1.99 -29.78 -1.20
N LEU A 112 0.88 -29.11 -0.97
CA LEU A 112 -0.20 -29.03 -1.94
C LEU A 112 0.28 -28.24 -3.18
N TYR A 113 0.39 -28.96 -4.30
CA TYR A 113 0.66 -28.33 -5.58
C TYR A 113 -0.62 -27.67 -6.09
N ASP A 114 -0.62 -26.35 -6.15
CA ASP A 114 -1.73 -25.60 -6.75
C ASP A 114 -1.57 -25.59 -8.27
N PRO A 115 -2.47 -26.27 -9.02
CA PRO A 115 -2.37 -26.39 -10.48
C PRO A 115 -2.57 -25.03 -11.19
N THR A 116 -3.20 -24.04 -10.53
CA THR A 116 -3.47 -22.72 -11.13
C THR A 116 -2.30 -21.77 -11.03
N THR A 117 -1.58 -21.81 -9.92
CA THR A 117 -0.43 -20.93 -9.67
C THR A 117 0.91 -21.61 -9.93
N ARG A 118 0.94 -22.94 -10.07
CA ARG A 118 2.15 -23.78 -10.16
C ARG A 118 3.14 -23.56 -9.01
N MET A 119 2.66 -23.01 -7.90
CA MET A 119 3.47 -22.76 -6.72
C MET A 119 3.19 -23.78 -5.64
N GLN A 120 4.23 -24.29 -5.01
CA GLN A 120 4.11 -25.13 -3.83
C GLN A 120 3.69 -24.25 -2.65
N VAL A 121 2.53 -24.54 -2.09
CA VAL A 121 1.99 -23.74 -0.97
C VAL A 121 2.16 -24.56 0.31
N GLY A 122 2.92 -23.99 1.27
CA GLY A 122 3.09 -24.61 2.59
C GLY A 122 1.77 -24.63 3.37
N ILE A 123 1.48 -25.73 4.05
CA ILE A 123 0.22 -25.90 4.80
C ILE A 123 0.19 -24.96 6.00
N MET A 124 1.26 -24.95 6.81
CA MET A 124 1.35 -24.10 8.00
C MET A 124 1.50 -22.62 7.63
N GLY A 125 2.28 -22.32 6.57
CA GLY A 125 2.41 -20.95 6.08
C GLY A 125 1.05 -20.34 5.71
N ASN A 126 0.20 -21.09 5.00
CA ASN A 126 -1.15 -20.66 4.67
C ASN A 126 -2.07 -20.56 5.88
N PHE A 127 -2.02 -21.54 6.78
CA PHE A 127 -2.82 -21.54 8.01
C PHE A 127 -2.54 -20.29 8.84
N TYR A 128 -1.26 -19.99 9.10
CA TYR A 128 -0.88 -18.79 9.85
C TYR A 128 -1.24 -17.50 9.12
N TYR A 129 -1.13 -17.47 7.79
CA TYR A 129 -1.55 -16.31 7.01
C TYR A 129 -3.05 -16.02 7.18
N TYR A 130 -3.91 -17.03 7.05
CA TYR A 130 -5.35 -16.84 7.22
C TYR A 130 -5.72 -16.51 8.67
N MET A 131 -5.06 -17.14 9.65
CA MET A 131 -5.23 -16.80 11.07
C MET A 131 -4.85 -15.35 11.34
N LEU A 132 -3.71 -14.89 10.80
CA LEU A 132 -3.29 -13.51 10.92
C LEU A 132 -4.30 -12.56 10.27
N MET A 133 -4.75 -12.84 9.06
CA MET A 133 -5.73 -12.00 8.38
C MET A 133 -7.02 -11.89 9.18
N LEU A 134 -7.49 -12.99 9.76
CA LEU A 134 -8.68 -13.00 10.59
C LEU A 134 -8.48 -12.18 11.87
N LEU A 135 -7.33 -12.34 12.52
CA LEU A 135 -6.97 -11.58 13.72
C LEU A 135 -6.88 -10.09 13.42
N LEU A 136 -6.29 -9.70 12.30
CA LEU A 136 -6.18 -8.31 11.87
C LEU A 136 -7.56 -7.69 11.58
N ILE A 137 -8.49 -8.46 11.03
CA ILE A 137 -9.86 -7.99 10.79
C ILE A 137 -10.60 -7.79 12.13
N ILE A 138 -10.52 -8.76 13.04
CA ILE A 138 -11.18 -8.70 14.35
C ILE A 138 -10.61 -7.55 15.20
N SER A 139 -9.29 -7.34 15.19
CA SER A 139 -8.65 -6.24 15.91
C SER A 139 -8.85 -4.86 15.29
N GLY A 140 -9.46 -4.80 14.09
CA GLY A 140 -9.71 -3.52 13.40
C GLY A 140 -8.47 -2.87 12.78
N MET A 141 -7.34 -3.59 12.69
CA MET A 141 -6.08 -3.08 12.13
C MET A 141 -6.20 -2.60 10.67
N HIS A 142 -7.18 -3.12 9.92
CA HIS A 142 -7.48 -2.61 8.58
C HIS A 142 -7.88 -1.12 8.59
N ARG A 143 -8.56 -0.64 9.64
CA ARG A 143 -8.88 0.78 9.82
C ARG A 143 -7.63 1.59 10.12
N PHE A 144 -6.76 1.07 10.98
CA PHE A 144 -5.48 1.71 11.29
C PHE A 144 -4.62 1.91 10.03
N LEU A 145 -4.59 0.94 9.11
CA LEU A 145 -3.88 1.08 7.85
C LEU A 145 -4.47 2.19 6.96
N ILE A 146 -5.80 2.34 6.94
CA ILE A 146 -6.46 3.44 6.21
C ILE A 146 -6.16 4.78 6.88
N GLU A 147 -6.22 4.85 8.20
CA GLU A 147 -5.90 6.05 8.98
C GLU A 147 -4.44 6.46 8.76
N ALA A 148 -3.52 5.49 8.79
CA ALA A 148 -2.11 5.73 8.54
C ALA A 148 -1.85 6.34 7.16
N ILE A 149 -2.48 5.84 6.09
CA ILE A 149 -2.30 6.43 4.76
C ILE A 149 -2.90 7.84 4.66
N VAL A 150 -4.03 8.09 5.31
CA VAL A 150 -4.63 9.44 5.37
C VAL A 150 -3.72 10.40 6.15
N GLU A 151 -3.16 9.96 7.27
CA GLU A 151 -2.25 10.78 8.08
C GLU A 151 -0.96 11.13 7.33
N THR A 152 -0.55 10.33 6.34
CA THR A 152 0.62 10.66 5.52
C THR A 152 0.50 11.98 4.77
N TYR A 153 -0.70 12.46 4.50
CA TYR A 153 -0.89 13.76 3.84
C TYR A 153 -0.51 14.94 4.76
N ASN A 154 -0.63 14.75 6.08
CA ASN A 154 -0.18 15.74 7.07
C ASN A 154 1.34 15.73 7.23
N VAL A 155 1.98 14.56 7.11
CA VAL A 155 3.44 14.41 7.27
C VAL A 155 4.20 14.72 5.97
N ILE A 156 3.66 14.26 4.85
CA ILE A 156 4.23 14.42 3.52
C ILE A 156 3.16 15.04 2.62
N PRO A 157 3.12 16.38 2.52
CA PRO A 157 2.19 17.06 1.64
C PRO A 157 2.45 16.65 0.17
N ILE A 158 1.45 16.80 -0.66
CA ILE A 158 1.54 16.44 -2.09
C ILE A 158 2.68 17.23 -2.74
N GLY A 159 3.57 16.54 -3.47
CA GLY A 159 4.75 17.14 -4.07
C GLY A 159 5.87 17.52 -3.08
N GLY A 160 5.69 17.29 -1.77
CA GLY A 160 6.66 17.64 -0.73
C GLY A 160 7.77 16.59 -0.51
N VAL A 161 7.83 15.55 -1.30
CA VAL A 161 8.84 14.48 -1.15
C VAL A 161 10.21 14.96 -1.55
N LYS A 162 11.11 15.11 -0.58
CA LYS A 162 12.53 15.37 -0.83
C LYS A 162 13.29 14.06 -0.76
N PHE A 163 13.69 13.53 -1.91
CA PHE A 163 14.57 12.36 -1.96
C PHE A 163 15.96 12.73 -1.45
N SER A 164 16.20 12.57 -0.15
CA SER A 164 17.53 12.67 0.44
C SER A 164 18.16 11.28 0.54
N GLY A 165 19.50 11.20 0.51
CA GLY A 165 20.20 9.92 0.72
C GLY A 165 19.85 9.22 2.05
N ALA A 166 19.29 9.96 3.02
CA ALA A 166 18.80 9.44 4.30
C ALA A 166 17.60 8.48 4.14
N ILE A 167 16.76 8.63 3.10
CA ILE A 167 15.63 7.73 2.86
C ILE A 167 16.12 6.30 2.57
N TYR A 168 17.17 6.19 1.75
CA TYR A 168 17.78 4.90 1.42
C TYR A 168 18.31 4.18 2.66
N SER A 169 19.05 4.88 3.52
CA SER A 169 19.57 4.31 4.77
C SER A 169 18.45 3.91 5.74
N THR A 170 17.39 4.71 5.85
CA THR A 170 16.24 4.40 6.71
C THR A 170 15.48 3.17 6.22
N VAL A 171 15.27 3.02 4.90
CA VAL A 171 14.60 1.84 4.33
C VAL A 171 15.45 0.58 4.54
N ILE A 172 16.76 0.66 4.32
CA ILE A 172 17.67 -0.47 4.58
C ILE A 172 17.67 -0.83 6.07
N GLN A 173 17.76 0.16 6.95
CA GLN A 173 17.75 -0.07 8.38
C GLN A 173 16.43 -0.71 8.82
N PHE A 174 15.30 -0.21 8.35
CA PHE A 174 14.00 -0.84 8.60
C PHE A 174 13.97 -2.30 8.14
N MET A 175 14.50 -2.60 6.94
CA MET A 175 14.57 -3.98 6.46
C MET A 175 15.50 -4.84 7.31
N THR A 176 16.65 -4.29 7.73
CA THR A 176 17.62 -5.01 8.56
C THR A 176 17.05 -5.31 9.95
N ASP A 177 16.47 -4.31 10.61
CA ASP A 177 15.86 -4.45 11.95
C ASP A 177 14.65 -5.42 11.92
N TYR A 178 14.07 -5.61 10.74
CA TYR A 178 12.92 -6.46 10.56
C TYR A 178 13.27 -7.93 10.33
N PHE A 179 14.49 -8.23 9.83
CA PHE A 179 14.96 -9.59 9.54
C PHE A 179 15.98 -10.12 10.57
N VAL A 180 16.41 -9.30 11.53
CA VAL A 180 17.28 -9.69 12.65
C VAL A 180 16.47 -9.85 13.93
#